data_f1c8ddc7dce430721012e7971e2c8c11
#
_entry.id   f1c8ddc7dce430721012e7971e2c8c11
#
_cell.length_a   1.000
_cell.length_b   1.000
_cell.length_c   1.000
_cell.angle_alpha   90.00
_cell.angle_beta   90.00
_cell.angle_gamma   90.00
#
_symmetry.space_group_name_H-M   'P 1'
#
loop_
_entity.id
_entity.type
_entity.pdbx_description
1 polymer ?
#
loop_
_entity_poly.entity_id
_entity_poly.type
_entity_poly.pdbx_seq_one_letter_code
_entity_poly.pdbx_strand_id
1 'polypeptide(L)'
;MKQGKLLSAKAYERFFAENLNHYCYGLERHDRDGITMYAHGGDANGIAAYTQYFFEDDVCIIILSNNESLNQYRLGACIADILYGNEPKPAVRPDEVPVSEEELRKFTGTYLPGRIHIEVKNGKLYLVRVNQNIHIELYCIGPDTFIRRHEEQGYTHNLLPAGAEKPAVWGYELVSKAFV
;
A
#
# COMPACT_ATOMS: atom_id res chain seq x y z
N MET A 1 1.24 -19.43 -17.98
CA MET A 1 1.32 -18.34 -18.98
C MET A 1 2.41 -18.56 -20.02
N LYS A 2 3.58 -19.09 -19.67
CA LYS A 2 4.72 -19.30 -20.60
C LYS A 2 4.45 -20.19 -21.84
N GLN A 3 3.40 -20.99 -21.83
CA GLN A 3 3.18 -22.01 -22.87
C GLN A 3 2.59 -21.49 -24.19
N GLY A 4 2.42 -20.18 -24.35
CA GLY A 4 1.96 -19.57 -25.60
C GLY A 4 0.55 -19.99 -26.08
N LYS A 5 -0.30 -20.50 -25.17
CA LYS A 5 -1.60 -21.05 -25.55
C LYS A 5 -2.69 -19.99 -25.78
N LEU A 6 -2.57 -18.82 -25.15
CA LEU A 6 -3.60 -17.78 -25.17
C LEU A 6 -3.23 -16.60 -26.09
N LEU A 7 -1.95 -16.29 -26.19
CA LEU A 7 -1.44 -15.15 -26.93
C LEU A 7 -0.33 -15.60 -27.89
N SER A 8 -0.12 -14.85 -28.98
CA SER A 8 1.06 -15.05 -29.82
C SER A 8 2.36 -14.68 -29.08
N ALA A 9 3.50 -15.20 -29.51
CA ALA A 9 4.79 -14.87 -28.91
C ALA A 9 5.04 -13.36 -28.84
N LYS A 10 4.73 -12.63 -29.91
CA LYS A 10 4.83 -11.16 -29.95
C LYS A 10 3.88 -10.46 -28.97
N ALA A 11 2.69 -11.03 -28.72
CA ALA A 11 1.76 -10.47 -27.76
C ALA A 11 2.22 -10.74 -26.32
N TYR A 12 2.83 -11.90 -26.05
CA TYR A 12 3.46 -12.18 -24.73
C TYR A 12 4.64 -11.25 -24.48
N GLU A 13 5.52 -11.05 -25.45
CA GLU A 13 6.64 -10.12 -25.36
C GLU A 13 6.14 -8.72 -24.96
N ARG A 14 5.10 -8.22 -25.62
CA ARG A 14 4.49 -6.93 -25.31
C ARG A 14 3.81 -6.91 -23.94
N PHE A 15 3.16 -8.00 -23.56
CA PHE A 15 2.39 -8.08 -22.30
C PHE A 15 3.30 -7.92 -21.07
N PHE A 16 4.50 -8.48 -21.12
CA PHE A 16 5.49 -8.40 -20.04
C PHE A 16 6.55 -7.30 -20.25
N ALA A 17 6.51 -6.59 -21.38
CA ALA A 17 7.42 -5.48 -21.60
C ALA A 17 7.12 -4.35 -20.63
N GLU A 18 8.15 -3.95 -19.90
CA GLU A 18 8.10 -2.78 -19.02
C GLU A 18 7.95 -1.52 -19.85
N ASN A 19 7.04 -0.65 -19.44
CA ASN A 19 6.78 0.62 -20.08
C ASN A 19 7.27 1.76 -19.17
N LEU A 20 6.38 2.46 -18.50
CA LEU A 20 6.72 3.57 -17.63
C LEU A 20 6.57 3.15 -16.15
N ASN A 21 7.54 3.53 -15.28
CA ASN A 21 7.49 3.26 -13.84
C ASN A 21 7.27 1.77 -13.49
N HIS A 22 7.98 0.88 -14.15
CA HIS A 22 7.87 -0.57 -13.96
C HIS A 22 6.50 -1.17 -14.30
N TYR A 23 5.62 -0.40 -14.93
CA TYR A 23 4.30 -0.85 -15.32
C TYR A 23 4.32 -1.51 -16.70
N CYS A 24 3.74 -2.69 -16.81
CA CYS A 24 3.53 -3.44 -18.04
C CYS A 24 2.08 -3.30 -18.54
N TYR A 25 1.55 -4.27 -19.26
CA TYR A 25 0.14 -4.26 -19.66
C TYR A 25 -0.76 -4.81 -18.55
N GLY A 26 -1.19 -3.92 -17.63
CA GLY A 26 -2.05 -4.25 -16.51
C GLY A 26 -1.34 -5.00 -15.37
N LEU A 27 -0.02 -5.01 -15.36
CA LEU A 27 0.83 -5.60 -14.32
C LEU A 27 1.97 -4.64 -13.97
N GLU A 28 2.40 -4.68 -12.74
CA GLU A 28 3.63 -4.05 -12.26
C GLU A 28 4.74 -5.09 -12.24
N ARG A 29 5.92 -4.74 -12.76
CA ARG A 29 7.09 -5.59 -12.70
C ARG A 29 7.90 -5.25 -11.45
N HIS A 30 8.27 -6.27 -10.71
CA HIS A 30 9.15 -6.18 -9.55
C HIS A 30 10.26 -7.20 -9.65
N ASP A 31 11.44 -6.87 -9.13
CA ASP A 31 12.54 -7.80 -8.95
C ASP A 31 12.76 -7.99 -7.45
N ARG A 32 12.68 -9.24 -7.00
CA ARG A 32 12.91 -9.61 -5.62
C ARG A 32 13.99 -10.69 -5.57
N ASP A 33 15.16 -10.35 -5.00
CA ASP A 33 16.28 -11.29 -4.84
C ASP A 33 16.68 -12.02 -6.15
N GLY A 34 16.59 -11.31 -7.28
CA GLY A 34 16.88 -11.87 -8.61
C GLY A 34 15.73 -12.65 -9.25
N ILE A 35 14.56 -12.70 -8.60
CA ILE A 35 13.35 -13.33 -9.14
C ILE A 35 12.44 -12.25 -9.70
N THR A 36 12.08 -12.35 -10.97
CA THR A 36 11.14 -11.43 -11.60
C THR A 36 9.70 -11.78 -11.21
N MET A 37 9.01 -10.81 -10.64
CA MET A 37 7.61 -10.93 -10.26
C MET A 37 6.76 -9.91 -11.02
N TYR A 38 5.64 -10.36 -11.56
CA TYR A 38 4.60 -9.48 -12.10
C TYR A 38 3.39 -9.51 -11.19
N ALA A 39 2.92 -8.35 -10.78
CA ALA A 39 1.86 -8.24 -9.81
C ALA A 39 0.82 -7.19 -10.19
N HIS A 40 -0.37 -7.34 -9.67
CA HIS A 40 -1.37 -6.28 -9.67
C HIS A 40 -2.32 -6.48 -8.50
N GLY A 41 -2.70 -5.38 -7.87
CA GLY A 41 -3.66 -5.40 -6.77
C GLY A 41 -4.70 -4.32 -6.92
N GLY A 42 -5.73 -4.43 -6.11
CA GLY A 42 -6.78 -3.44 -6.02
C GLY A 42 -7.76 -3.76 -4.92
N ASP A 43 -8.40 -2.72 -4.46
CA ASP A 43 -9.42 -2.75 -3.42
C ASP A 43 -10.61 -1.89 -3.83
N ALA A 44 -11.75 -2.31 -3.38
CA ALA A 44 -13.00 -1.56 -3.45
C ALA A 44 -13.76 -1.80 -2.14
N ASN A 45 -14.88 -1.12 -1.96
CA ASN A 45 -15.69 -1.29 -0.75
C ASN A 45 -16.00 -2.77 -0.49
N GLY A 46 -15.47 -3.32 0.60
CA GLY A 46 -15.66 -4.70 1.02
C GLY A 46 -14.84 -5.75 0.27
N ILE A 47 -13.93 -5.35 -0.62
CA ILE A 47 -13.17 -6.30 -1.47
C ILE A 47 -11.69 -5.90 -1.46
N ALA A 48 -10.81 -6.90 -1.32
CA ALA A 48 -9.39 -6.76 -1.59
C ALA A 48 -8.91 -7.90 -2.48
N ALA A 49 -8.10 -7.58 -3.50
CA ALA A 49 -7.58 -8.57 -4.44
C ALA A 49 -6.13 -8.29 -4.77
N TYR A 50 -5.33 -9.34 -4.92
CA TYR A 50 -3.95 -9.24 -5.33
C TYR A 50 -3.54 -10.49 -6.10
N THR A 51 -2.72 -10.30 -7.13
CA THR A 51 -2.09 -11.40 -7.86
C THR A 51 -0.59 -11.15 -7.97
N GLN A 52 0.19 -12.22 -7.80
CA GLN A 52 1.64 -12.24 -8.03
C GLN A 52 1.96 -13.41 -8.95
N TYR A 53 2.74 -13.16 -9.97
CA TYR A 53 3.22 -14.18 -10.89
C TYR A 53 4.75 -14.16 -10.92
N PHE A 54 5.36 -15.22 -10.43
CA PHE A 54 6.80 -15.46 -10.44
C PHE A 54 7.18 -16.08 -11.77
N PHE A 55 7.82 -15.27 -12.59
CA PHE A 55 7.96 -15.58 -14.02
C PHE A 55 8.85 -16.80 -14.29
N GLU A 56 9.98 -16.89 -13.60
CA GLU A 56 10.93 -17.99 -13.79
C GLU A 56 10.35 -19.35 -13.38
N ASP A 57 9.64 -19.37 -12.27
CA ASP A 57 9.10 -20.58 -11.64
C ASP A 57 7.71 -20.98 -12.17
N ASP A 58 7.08 -20.12 -12.95
CA ASP A 58 5.70 -20.28 -13.46
C ASP A 58 4.68 -20.50 -12.33
N VAL A 59 4.89 -19.83 -11.19
CA VAL A 59 4.03 -19.87 -10.01
C VAL A 59 3.17 -18.60 -9.95
N CYS A 60 1.89 -18.78 -9.65
CA CYS A 60 0.95 -17.67 -9.46
C CYS A 60 0.30 -17.76 -8.09
N ILE A 61 0.39 -16.68 -7.31
CA ILE A 61 -0.36 -16.49 -6.07
C ILE A 61 -1.52 -15.56 -6.37
N ILE A 62 -2.73 -15.97 -6.00
CA ILE A 62 -3.96 -15.18 -6.17
C ILE A 62 -4.63 -15.06 -4.80
N ILE A 63 -4.87 -13.82 -4.38
CA ILE A 63 -5.55 -13.49 -3.12
C ILE A 63 -6.84 -12.77 -3.48
N LEU A 64 -7.96 -13.30 -3.00
CA LEU A 64 -9.27 -12.70 -3.13
C LEU A 64 -9.91 -12.66 -1.74
N SER A 65 -10.38 -11.49 -1.33
CA SER A 65 -11.00 -11.29 -0.02
C SER A 65 -12.25 -10.44 -0.15
N ASN A 66 -13.25 -10.78 0.64
CA ASN A 66 -14.44 -9.96 0.88
C ASN A 66 -14.27 -9.05 2.11
N ASN A 67 -13.04 -8.83 2.55
CA ASN A 67 -12.68 -7.92 3.63
C ASN A 67 -11.65 -6.91 3.12
N GLU A 68 -12.04 -5.65 3.01
CA GLU A 68 -11.17 -4.54 2.57
C GLU A 68 -10.08 -4.17 3.58
N SER A 69 -10.20 -4.63 4.84
CA SER A 69 -9.17 -4.40 5.86
C SER A 69 -8.00 -5.39 5.76
N LEU A 70 -8.09 -6.38 4.87
CA LEU A 70 -6.97 -7.30 4.61
C LEU A 70 -5.84 -6.54 3.89
N ASN A 71 -4.63 -6.63 4.41
CA ASN A 71 -3.46 -6.23 3.65
C ASN A 71 -3.04 -7.38 2.72
N GLN A 72 -3.63 -7.40 1.52
CA GLN A 72 -3.41 -8.44 0.52
C GLN A 72 -1.96 -8.48 0.01
N TYR A 73 -1.28 -7.34 -0.03
CA TYR A 73 0.12 -7.23 -0.45
C TYR A 73 1.03 -7.95 0.54
N ARG A 74 0.82 -7.70 1.84
CA ARG A 74 1.59 -8.35 2.90
C ARG A 74 1.32 -9.86 2.95
N LEU A 75 0.05 -10.26 2.83
CA LEU A 75 -0.29 -11.67 2.78
C LEU A 75 0.40 -12.35 1.59
N GLY A 76 0.41 -11.71 0.42
CA GLY A 76 1.13 -12.18 -0.75
C GLY A 76 2.64 -12.30 -0.51
N ALA A 77 3.25 -11.33 0.16
CA ALA A 77 4.66 -11.38 0.53
C ALA A 77 4.96 -12.55 1.49
N CYS A 78 4.13 -12.77 2.51
CA CYS A 78 4.30 -13.89 3.44
C CYS A 78 4.16 -15.26 2.74
N ILE A 79 3.19 -15.40 1.82
CA ILE A 79 3.04 -16.63 1.04
C ILE A 79 4.27 -16.87 0.15
N ALA A 80 4.79 -15.80 -0.47
CA ALA A 80 6.00 -15.87 -1.27
C ALA A 80 7.23 -16.25 -0.41
N ASP A 81 7.37 -15.68 0.79
CA ASP A 81 8.43 -16.06 1.73
C ASP A 81 8.41 -17.56 2.02
N ILE A 82 7.24 -18.11 2.37
CA ILE A 82 7.08 -19.56 2.62
C ILE A 82 7.42 -20.36 1.37
N LEU A 83 6.96 -19.93 0.20
CA LEU A 83 7.20 -20.62 -1.07
C LEU A 83 8.70 -20.74 -1.38
N TYR A 84 9.46 -19.70 -1.05
CA TYR A 84 10.92 -19.65 -1.29
C TYR A 84 11.75 -20.07 -0.06
N GLY A 85 11.12 -20.68 0.95
CA GLY A 85 11.81 -21.23 2.11
C GLY A 85 12.28 -20.19 3.13
N ASN A 86 11.77 -18.97 3.03
CA ASN A 86 12.02 -17.90 3.99
C ASN A 86 10.98 -17.94 5.12
N GLU A 87 11.37 -17.48 6.30
CA GLU A 87 10.44 -17.30 7.40
C GLU A 87 9.61 -16.03 7.21
N PRO A 88 8.28 -16.13 7.13
CA PRO A 88 7.44 -14.95 6.96
C PRO A 88 7.48 -14.09 8.23
N LYS A 89 7.70 -12.80 8.08
CA LYS A 89 7.65 -11.87 9.19
C LYS A 89 6.19 -11.62 9.58
N PRO A 90 5.78 -11.91 10.84
CA PRO A 90 4.42 -11.65 11.27
C PRO A 90 4.09 -10.16 11.17
N ALA A 91 2.81 -9.86 10.93
CA ALA A 91 2.33 -8.50 11.02
C ALA A 91 2.44 -8.02 12.47
N VAL A 92 3.21 -6.98 12.69
CA VAL A 92 3.31 -6.33 14.01
C VAL A 92 2.59 -5.00 13.91
N ARG A 93 1.60 -4.81 14.79
CA ARG A 93 0.97 -3.50 14.92
C ARG A 93 1.91 -2.60 15.71
N PRO A 94 2.31 -1.44 15.18
CA PRO A 94 3.12 -0.50 15.94
C PRO A 94 2.37 -0.01 17.18
N ASP A 95 3.10 0.22 18.26
CA ASP A 95 2.54 0.82 19.46
C ASP A 95 2.07 2.24 19.20
N GLU A 96 0.93 2.59 19.76
CA GLU A 96 0.39 3.94 19.69
C GLU A 96 1.19 4.86 20.63
N VAL A 97 1.68 5.97 20.07
CA VAL A 97 2.34 7.03 20.84
C VAL A 97 1.28 8.03 21.27
N PRO A 98 1.07 8.27 22.58
CA PRO A 98 0.15 9.29 23.04
C PRO A 98 0.55 10.69 22.56
N VAL A 99 -0.40 11.41 21.99
CA VAL A 99 -0.22 12.77 21.48
C VAL A 99 -1.36 13.64 22.00
N SER A 100 -1.03 14.83 22.48
CA SER A 100 -2.05 15.78 22.94
C SER A 100 -2.91 16.28 21.78
N GLU A 101 -4.16 16.65 22.05
CA GLU A 101 -5.04 17.23 21.03
C GLU A 101 -4.45 18.53 20.45
N GLU A 102 -3.72 19.31 21.24
CA GLU A 102 -3.04 20.51 20.79
C GLU A 102 -1.98 20.19 19.72
N GLU A 103 -1.21 19.12 19.92
CA GLU A 103 -0.24 18.66 18.94
C GLU A 103 -0.90 18.08 17.70
N LEU A 104 -1.97 17.29 17.85
CA LEU A 104 -2.72 16.76 16.72
C LEU A 104 -3.29 17.87 15.81
N ARG A 105 -3.69 18.99 16.40
CA ARG A 105 -4.20 20.14 15.63
C ARG A 105 -3.18 20.76 14.67
N LYS A 106 -1.89 20.55 14.87
CA LYS A 106 -0.83 21.00 13.95
C LYS A 106 -0.91 20.30 12.59
N PHE A 107 -1.53 19.11 12.55
CA PHE A 107 -1.67 18.30 11.36
C PHE A 107 -3.01 18.48 10.63
N THR A 108 -3.88 19.35 11.13
CA THR A 108 -5.17 19.60 10.51
C THR A 108 -5.03 20.43 9.24
N GLY A 109 -5.81 20.11 8.22
CA GLY A 109 -5.82 20.87 6.97
C GLY A 109 -6.20 20.04 5.76
N THR A 110 -6.23 20.68 4.62
CA THR A 110 -6.49 20.04 3.33
C THR A 110 -5.18 19.80 2.60
N TYR A 111 -5.00 18.60 2.16
CA TYR A 111 -3.76 18.10 1.59
C TYR A 111 -3.93 17.81 0.11
N LEU A 112 -3.00 18.34 -0.70
CA LEU A 112 -3.03 18.23 -2.16
C LEU A 112 -2.58 16.82 -2.63
N PRO A 113 -3.18 16.39 -3.71
CA PRO A 113 -4.01 17.13 -4.66
C PRO A 113 -5.50 17.24 -4.29
N GLY A 114 -5.81 17.79 -3.11
CA GLY A 114 -7.15 18.28 -2.75
C GLY A 114 -8.21 17.24 -2.38
N ARG A 115 -7.83 15.98 -2.20
CA ARG A 115 -8.79 14.89 -1.94
C ARG A 115 -8.81 14.37 -0.50
N ILE A 116 -7.85 14.81 0.31
CA ILE A 116 -7.71 14.37 1.70
C ILE A 116 -7.76 15.58 2.60
N HIS A 117 -8.61 15.50 3.58
CA HIS A 117 -8.67 16.45 4.67
C HIS A 117 -8.32 15.75 5.97
N ILE A 118 -7.50 16.38 6.79
CA ILE A 118 -7.17 15.89 8.14
C ILE A 118 -7.86 16.77 9.15
N GLU A 119 -8.61 16.16 10.05
CA GLU A 119 -9.32 16.87 11.13
C GLU A 119 -9.11 16.20 12.49
N VAL A 120 -9.26 16.98 13.56
CA VAL A 120 -9.32 16.47 14.92
C VAL A 120 -10.78 16.46 15.36
N LYS A 121 -11.22 15.30 15.86
CA LYS A 121 -12.57 15.11 16.43
C LYS A 121 -12.48 14.24 17.66
N ASN A 122 -13.04 14.70 18.77
CA ASN A 122 -13.04 13.99 20.06
C ASN A 122 -11.62 13.56 20.51
N GLY A 123 -10.63 14.44 20.36
CA GLY A 123 -9.24 14.17 20.75
C GLY A 123 -8.50 13.19 19.84
N LYS A 124 -9.03 12.84 18.69
CA LYS A 124 -8.45 11.90 17.73
C LYS A 124 -8.28 12.54 16.36
N LEU A 125 -7.29 12.08 15.62
CA LEU A 125 -7.02 12.52 14.26
C LEU A 125 -7.76 11.64 13.25
N TYR A 126 -8.36 12.27 12.24
CA TYR A 126 -9.07 11.59 11.16
C TYR A 126 -8.58 12.03 9.80
N LEU A 127 -8.37 11.07 8.92
CA LEU A 127 -8.25 11.28 7.50
C LEU A 127 -9.64 11.21 6.88
N VAL A 128 -10.05 12.30 6.23
CA VAL A 128 -11.37 12.42 5.60
C VAL A 128 -11.21 12.45 4.08
N ARG A 129 -11.83 11.49 3.42
CA ARG A 129 -12.01 11.51 1.96
C ARG A 129 -13.26 12.30 1.64
N VAL A 130 -13.12 13.58 1.38
CA VAL A 130 -14.24 14.53 1.26
C VAL A 130 -15.30 14.07 0.25
N ASN A 131 -14.89 13.56 -0.91
CA ASN A 131 -15.80 13.13 -1.96
C ASN A 131 -16.61 11.86 -1.62
N GLN A 132 -16.19 11.09 -0.62
CA GLN A 132 -16.81 9.82 -0.23
C GLN A 132 -17.42 9.87 1.16
N ASN A 133 -17.25 10.97 1.89
CA ASN A 133 -17.64 11.13 3.29
C ASN A 133 -17.12 9.99 4.19
N ILE A 134 -15.89 9.53 3.92
CA ILE A 134 -15.24 8.48 4.69
C ILE A 134 -14.28 9.12 5.69
N HIS A 135 -14.44 8.77 6.96
CA HIS A 135 -13.59 9.20 8.07
C HIS A 135 -12.79 8.00 8.58
N ILE A 136 -11.48 8.07 8.47
CA ILE A 136 -10.56 7.00 8.89
C ILE A 136 -9.76 7.52 10.08
N GLU A 137 -9.91 6.88 11.24
CA GLU A 137 -9.13 7.23 12.43
C GLU A 137 -7.65 6.94 12.20
N LEU A 138 -6.81 7.93 12.50
CA LEU A 138 -5.36 7.83 12.49
C LEU A 138 -4.84 7.82 13.92
N TYR A 139 -3.81 7.02 14.19
CA TYR A 139 -3.08 7.11 15.45
C TYR A 139 -1.58 7.27 15.19
N CYS A 140 -0.92 7.96 16.10
CA CYS A 140 0.49 8.27 16.02
C CYS A 140 1.33 7.03 16.38
N ILE A 141 2.39 6.78 15.63
CA ILE A 141 3.36 5.71 15.88
C ILE A 141 4.79 6.22 16.00
N GLY A 142 4.98 7.54 15.87
CA GLY A 142 6.28 8.20 15.95
C GLY A 142 6.17 9.67 15.60
N PRO A 143 7.26 10.42 15.61
CA PRO A 143 7.26 11.83 15.23
C PRO A 143 6.65 11.99 13.82
N ASP A 144 5.60 12.79 13.73
CA ASP A 144 4.89 13.12 12.48
C ASP A 144 4.43 11.92 11.64
N THR A 145 4.41 10.72 12.24
CA THR A 145 4.09 9.46 11.56
C THR A 145 2.82 8.86 12.12
N PHE A 146 1.87 8.61 11.22
CA PHE A 146 0.55 8.11 11.57
C PHE A 146 0.20 6.86 10.76
N ILE A 147 -0.63 6.00 11.33
CA ILE A 147 -1.16 4.81 10.67
C ILE A 147 -2.68 4.78 10.86
N ARG A 148 -3.40 4.19 9.93
CA ARG A 148 -4.84 3.99 10.06
C ARG A 148 -5.13 2.94 11.13
N ARG A 149 -6.17 3.17 11.94
CA ARG A 149 -6.50 2.30 13.08
C ARG A 149 -6.71 0.83 12.73
N HIS A 150 -7.17 0.55 11.54
CA HIS A 150 -7.47 -0.81 11.09
C HIS A 150 -6.42 -1.41 10.16
N GLU A 151 -5.32 -0.70 9.92
CA GLU A 151 -4.22 -1.20 9.10
C GLU A 151 -3.10 -1.75 9.99
N GLU A 152 -2.51 -2.84 9.53
CA GLU A 152 -1.25 -3.37 10.03
C GLU A 152 -0.07 -2.64 9.37
N GLN A 153 1.16 -2.89 9.81
CA GLN A 153 2.34 -2.28 9.19
C GLN A 153 2.32 -2.39 7.66
N GLY A 154 2.48 -1.28 6.97
CA GLY A 154 2.54 -1.24 5.51
C GLY A 154 2.16 0.11 4.92
N TYR A 155 1.27 0.84 5.58
CA TYR A 155 0.86 2.18 5.13
C TYR A 155 1.03 3.19 6.25
N THR A 156 2.15 3.91 6.23
CA THR A 156 2.38 5.03 7.14
C THR A 156 2.03 6.34 6.46
N HIS A 157 1.43 7.26 7.19
CA HIS A 157 1.17 8.62 6.76
C HIS A 157 2.14 9.55 7.48
N ASN A 158 3.12 10.07 6.75
CA ASN A 158 3.97 11.15 7.26
C ASN A 158 3.24 12.47 7.02
N LEU A 159 2.74 13.08 8.08
CA LEU A 159 2.04 14.34 8.03
C LEU A 159 3.02 15.46 8.40
N LEU A 160 3.07 16.51 7.58
CA LEU A 160 3.84 17.71 7.89
C LEU A 160 2.95 18.71 8.63
N PRO A 161 3.45 19.34 9.71
CA PRO A 161 2.72 20.37 10.40
C PRO A 161 2.37 21.55 9.48
N ALA A 162 1.24 22.19 9.71
CA ALA A 162 0.86 23.40 9.00
C ALA A 162 1.94 24.48 9.21
N GLY A 163 2.46 25.04 8.12
CA GLY A 163 3.51 26.07 8.15
C GLY A 163 4.94 25.56 7.99
N ALA A 164 5.18 24.27 7.75
CA ALA A 164 6.47 23.78 7.34
C ALA A 164 6.89 24.42 6.01
N GLU A 165 8.11 24.97 5.93
CA GLU A 165 8.61 25.73 4.75
C GLU A 165 8.79 24.92 3.46
N LYS A 166 8.58 23.62 3.49
CA LYS A 166 8.54 22.82 2.26
C LYS A 166 7.15 22.93 1.68
N PRO A 167 7.01 23.24 0.36
CA PRO A 167 5.72 23.08 -0.29
C PRO A 167 5.25 21.68 0.06
N ALA A 168 4.02 21.58 0.56
CA ALA A 168 3.39 20.32 0.86
C ALA A 168 3.25 19.52 -0.44
N VAL A 169 4.35 18.97 -0.92
CA VAL A 169 4.36 17.86 -1.83
C VAL A 169 3.96 16.68 -0.94
N TRP A 170 2.68 16.52 -0.82
CA TRP A 170 2.10 15.31 -0.31
C TRP A 170 2.51 14.20 -1.22
N GLY A 171 3.70 13.75 -0.99
CA GLY A 171 3.98 12.39 -1.25
C GLY A 171 3.13 11.62 -0.23
N TYR A 172 2.09 10.94 -0.65
CA TYR A 172 1.94 9.60 -0.21
C TYR A 172 3.29 8.96 -0.56
N GLU A 173 4.25 9.07 0.31
CA GLU A 173 5.17 8.00 0.46
C GLU A 173 4.31 6.91 1.10
N LEU A 174 3.59 6.20 0.26
CA LEU A 174 3.39 4.79 0.42
C LEU A 174 4.82 4.25 0.49
N VAL A 175 5.42 4.37 1.67
CA VAL A 175 6.57 3.59 2.01
C VAL A 175 6.00 2.20 2.18
N SER A 176 5.69 1.57 1.05
CA SER A 176 5.59 0.13 0.99
C SER A 176 7.00 -0.39 1.25
N LYS A 177 7.47 -0.26 2.50
CA LYS A 177 8.56 -1.07 3.03
C LYS A 177 8.12 -2.53 3.16
N ALA A 178 7.11 -2.93 2.39
CA ALA A 178 6.66 -4.30 2.29
C ALA A 178 7.52 -5.12 1.32
N PHE A 179 8.57 -4.52 0.76
CA PHE A 179 9.50 -5.20 -0.12
C PHE A 179 10.94 -4.87 0.31
N VAL A 180 11.33 -5.33 1.50
CA VAL A 180 12.71 -5.55 1.88
C VAL A 180 12.81 -6.89 2.54
#